data_3860fde21eaa0e14ea0e9909ddf1f8da
#
_entry.id   3860fde21eaa0e14ea0e9909ddf1f8da
#
_cell.length_a   1.000
_cell.length_b   1.000
_cell.length_c   1.000
_cell.angle_alpha   90.00
_cell.angle_beta   90.00
_cell.angle_gamma   90.00
#
_symmetry.space_group_name_H-M   'P 1'
#
loop_
_entity.id
_entity.type
_entity.pdbx_description
1 polymer ?
#
loop_
_entity_poly.entity_id
_entity_poly.type
_entity_poly.pdbx_seq_one_letter_code
_entity_poly.pdbx_strand_id
1 'polypeptide(L)'
;IVKDVYGGVIDILMKERDIKKALDYVDKCLQELVDGTVPIDKLIITKSLRSFYKNPQQIAHKVLADRIGAREPGNKPTSGDRVPFVYIVNPNKKALQGEKIETPTFIRENKLQIDYSFYITNQIMKPLLQLFGLVLEDIWMSQKPPRRAKVTNFRKEIDILKRDFSTDSKKCEDKIAKLKDKEVKALIFDKYLRETNNVKEGNQSVTNFFHKK
;
A
#
# COMPACT_ATOMS: atom_id res chain seq x y z
N ILE A 1 5.26 -9.48 -0.51
CA ILE A 1 4.21 -8.99 -1.41
C ILE A 1 4.68 -7.87 -2.34
N VAL A 2 5.39 -6.84 -1.84
CA VAL A 2 5.85 -5.71 -2.69
C VAL A 2 6.71 -6.18 -3.84
N LYS A 3 7.71 -7.04 -3.54
CA LYS A 3 8.63 -7.58 -4.54
C LYS A 3 7.88 -8.35 -5.64
N ASP A 4 6.87 -9.11 -5.26
CA ASP A 4 6.11 -9.93 -6.20
C ASP A 4 5.24 -9.06 -7.11
N VAL A 5 4.49 -8.13 -6.51
CA VAL A 5 3.58 -7.24 -7.27
C VAL A 5 4.37 -6.29 -8.17
N TYR A 6 5.37 -5.60 -7.62
CA TYR A 6 6.17 -4.64 -8.38
C TYR A 6 7.02 -5.33 -9.46
N GLY A 7 7.64 -6.46 -9.12
CA GLY A 7 8.43 -7.26 -10.07
C GLY A 7 7.57 -7.79 -11.21
N GLY A 8 6.39 -8.33 -10.90
CA GLY A 8 5.44 -8.81 -11.91
C GLY A 8 4.99 -7.71 -12.87
N VAL A 9 4.70 -6.51 -12.34
CA VAL A 9 4.32 -5.35 -13.19
C VAL A 9 5.48 -4.93 -14.11
N ILE A 10 6.71 -4.83 -13.56
CA ILE A 10 7.89 -4.51 -14.36
C ILE A 10 8.12 -5.55 -15.46
N ASP A 11 8.05 -6.82 -15.12
CA ASP A 11 8.25 -7.90 -16.09
C ASP A 11 7.26 -7.81 -17.26
N ILE A 12 5.98 -7.56 -16.97
CA ILE A 12 4.96 -7.40 -18.00
C ILE A 12 5.23 -6.15 -18.86
N LEU A 13 5.52 -5.00 -18.22
CA LEU A 13 5.78 -3.76 -18.95
C LEU A 13 7.05 -3.80 -19.79
N MET A 14 8.12 -4.41 -19.28
CA MET A 14 9.42 -4.45 -19.97
C MET A 14 9.51 -5.56 -21.02
N LYS A 15 8.98 -6.75 -20.73
CA LYS A 15 9.07 -7.91 -21.63
C LYS A 15 7.94 -7.94 -22.65
N GLU A 16 6.73 -7.68 -22.22
CA GLU A 16 5.54 -7.83 -23.06
C GLU A 16 5.03 -6.49 -23.63
N ARG A 17 5.42 -5.36 -23.02
CA ARG A 17 4.99 -3.99 -23.38
C ARG A 17 3.47 -3.84 -23.38
N ASP A 18 2.78 -4.63 -22.55
CA ASP A 18 1.32 -4.65 -22.46
C ASP A 18 0.85 -3.94 -21.18
N ILE A 19 0.46 -2.67 -21.34
CA ILE A 19 -0.04 -1.83 -20.24
C ILE A 19 -1.33 -2.40 -19.67
N LYS A 20 -2.22 -2.93 -20.52
CA LYS A 20 -3.51 -3.47 -20.07
C LYS A 20 -3.29 -4.69 -19.21
N LYS A 21 -2.44 -5.61 -19.65
CA LYS A 21 -2.07 -6.81 -18.88
C LYS A 21 -1.42 -6.45 -17.54
N ALA A 22 -0.60 -5.40 -17.50
CA ALA A 22 0.00 -4.90 -16.25
C ALA A 22 -1.07 -4.36 -15.29
N LEU A 23 -2.06 -3.63 -15.79
CA LEU A 23 -3.19 -3.14 -14.99
C LEU A 23 -4.05 -4.28 -14.47
N ASP A 24 -4.41 -5.25 -15.33
CA ASP A 24 -5.19 -6.43 -14.95
C ASP A 24 -4.46 -7.27 -13.87
N TYR A 25 -3.13 -7.37 -13.96
CA TYR A 25 -2.31 -8.03 -12.94
C TYR A 25 -2.35 -7.30 -11.59
N VAL A 26 -2.23 -5.97 -11.58
CA VAL A 26 -2.34 -5.17 -10.35
C VAL A 26 -3.74 -5.28 -9.76
N ASP A 27 -4.78 -5.20 -10.60
CA ASP A 27 -6.19 -5.34 -10.20
C ASP A 27 -6.41 -6.67 -9.47
N LYS A 28 -5.91 -7.77 -10.04
CA LYS A 28 -5.96 -9.09 -9.41
C LYS A 28 -5.25 -9.11 -8.05
N CYS A 29 -4.02 -8.58 -7.97
CA CYS A 29 -3.26 -8.57 -6.71
C CYS A 29 -3.94 -7.72 -5.62
N LEU A 30 -4.55 -6.60 -6.00
CA LEU A 30 -5.29 -5.73 -5.07
C LEU A 30 -6.59 -6.38 -4.62
N GLN A 31 -7.30 -7.08 -5.52
CA GLN A 31 -8.50 -7.83 -5.19
C GLN A 31 -8.19 -8.97 -4.20
N GLU A 32 -7.13 -9.74 -4.41
CA GLU A 32 -6.67 -10.78 -3.48
C GLU A 32 -6.39 -10.24 -2.06
N LEU A 33 -5.89 -8.99 -1.97
CA LEU A 33 -5.69 -8.32 -0.67
C LEU A 33 -7.02 -7.93 -0.02
N VAL A 34 -7.96 -7.38 -0.78
CA VAL A 34 -9.29 -7.00 -0.27
C VAL A 34 -10.06 -8.23 0.19
N ASP A 35 -9.99 -9.31 -0.57
CA ASP A 35 -10.65 -10.58 -0.26
C ASP A 35 -9.98 -11.33 0.89
N GLY A 36 -8.81 -10.88 1.34
CA GLY A 36 -8.05 -11.51 2.42
C GLY A 36 -7.48 -12.89 2.07
N THR A 37 -7.35 -13.19 0.78
CA THR A 37 -6.86 -14.49 0.29
C THR A 37 -5.32 -14.57 0.24
N VAL A 38 -4.63 -13.43 0.41
CA VAL A 38 -3.17 -13.38 0.44
C VAL A 38 -2.64 -14.09 1.69
N PRO A 39 -1.76 -15.10 1.55
CA PRO A 39 -1.16 -15.79 2.69
C PRO A 39 -0.42 -14.83 3.61
N ILE A 40 -0.59 -14.97 4.93
CA ILE A 40 0.03 -14.10 5.94
C ILE A 40 1.55 -14.02 5.77
N ASP A 41 2.18 -15.10 5.33
CA ASP A 41 3.63 -15.18 5.14
C ASP A 41 4.16 -14.19 4.10
N LYS A 42 3.34 -13.82 3.10
CA LYS A 42 3.65 -12.76 2.13
C LYS A 42 3.53 -11.34 2.70
N LEU A 43 2.87 -11.19 3.85
CA LEU A 43 2.62 -9.92 4.53
C LEU A 43 3.62 -9.64 5.66
N ILE A 44 4.46 -10.61 6.02
CA ILE A 44 5.44 -10.48 7.09
C ILE A 44 6.47 -9.41 6.74
N ILE A 45 6.62 -8.46 7.65
CA ILE A 45 7.69 -7.47 7.65
C ILE A 45 8.64 -7.84 8.78
N THR A 46 9.95 -7.82 8.51
CA THR A 46 10.96 -8.17 9.50
C THR A 46 11.90 -7.00 9.72
N LYS A 47 12.15 -6.64 10.99
CA LYS A 47 13.08 -5.57 11.38
C LYS A 47 14.01 -6.08 12.47
N SER A 48 15.31 -5.72 12.38
CA SER A 48 16.29 -6.06 13.41
C SER A 48 16.24 -5.07 14.57
N LEU A 49 16.32 -5.58 15.81
CA LEU A 49 16.45 -4.76 17.00
C LEU A 49 17.86 -4.19 17.11
N ARG A 50 17.95 -2.93 17.52
CA ARG A 50 19.21 -2.28 17.87
C ARG A 50 19.40 -2.29 19.39
N SER A 51 20.64 -2.16 19.83
CA SER A 51 20.98 -2.05 21.25
C SER A 51 20.42 -0.79 21.92
N PHE A 52 20.28 0.28 21.16
CA PHE A 52 19.82 1.58 21.66
C PHE A 52 18.85 2.26 20.69
N TYR A 53 17.81 2.89 21.25
CA TYR A 53 16.87 3.77 20.58
C TYR A 53 16.64 5.04 21.39
N LYS A 54 16.74 6.22 20.76
CA LYS A 54 16.46 7.50 21.44
C LYS A 54 15.02 7.57 21.97
N ASN A 55 14.05 7.10 21.17
CA ASN A 55 12.63 7.08 21.51
C ASN A 55 12.06 5.67 21.27
N PRO A 56 12.28 4.70 22.16
CA PRO A 56 11.89 3.29 21.95
C PRO A 56 10.39 3.10 21.75
N GLN A 57 9.55 3.93 22.35
CA GLN A 57 8.09 3.86 22.22
C GLN A 57 7.57 4.22 20.79
N GLN A 58 8.37 4.94 20.01
CA GLN A 58 8.03 5.26 18.61
C GLN A 58 8.51 4.19 17.63
N ILE A 59 9.27 3.21 18.10
CA ILE A 59 9.81 2.14 17.25
C ILE A 59 8.91 0.92 17.35
N ALA A 60 8.09 0.69 16.32
CA ALA A 60 7.06 -0.34 16.33
C ALA A 60 7.57 -1.72 16.74
N HIS A 61 8.64 -2.23 16.09
CA HIS A 61 9.19 -3.55 16.38
C HIS A 61 9.87 -3.64 17.76
N LYS A 62 10.33 -2.51 18.36
CA LYS A 62 10.82 -2.47 19.73
C LYS A 62 9.67 -2.61 20.72
N VAL A 63 8.58 -1.86 20.52
CA VAL A 63 7.37 -1.98 21.33
C VAL A 63 6.80 -3.40 21.28
N LEU A 64 6.81 -4.02 20.09
CA LEU A 64 6.39 -5.41 19.93
C LEU A 64 7.30 -6.38 20.68
N ALA A 65 8.63 -6.20 20.59
CA ALA A 65 9.59 -7.05 21.33
C ALA A 65 9.38 -6.97 22.86
N ASP A 66 9.11 -5.77 23.39
CA ASP A 66 8.80 -5.60 24.81
C ASP A 66 7.47 -6.27 25.19
N ARG A 67 6.46 -6.20 24.31
CA ARG A 67 5.18 -6.89 24.50
C ARG A 67 5.31 -8.42 24.46
N ILE A 68 6.15 -8.96 23.57
CA ILE A 68 6.50 -10.40 23.55
C ILE A 68 7.13 -10.78 24.88
N GLY A 69 8.12 -10.02 25.35
CA GLY A 69 8.78 -10.28 26.63
C GLY A 69 7.86 -10.16 27.86
N ALA A 70 6.82 -9.31 27.79
CA ALA A 70 5.82 -9.21 28.85
C ALA A 70 4.88 -10.44 28.91
N ARG A 71 4.57 -11.04 27.74
CA ARG A 71 3.77 -12.27 27.66
C ARG A 71 4.60 -13.51 28.00
N GLU A 72 5.81 -13.59 27.47
CA GLU A 72 6.70 -14.74 27.57
C GLU A 72 8.13 -14.26 27.88
N PRO A 73 8.49 -14.09 29.15
CA PRO A 73 9.80 -13.53 29.54
C PRO A 73 11.01 -14.26 28.94
N GLY A 74 10.91 -15.60 28.78
CA GLY A 74 11.96 -16.42 28.18
C GLY A 74 12.15 -16.25 26.67
N ASN A 75 11.17 -15.66 25.97
CA ASN A 75 11.16 -15.48 24.53
C ASN A 75 11.32 -14.00 24.10
N LYS A 76 11.74 -13.12 25.02
CA LYS A 76 11.95 -11.72 24.73
C LYS A 76 13.05 -11.52 23.68
N PRO A 77 12.75 -10.95 22.49
CA PRO A 77 13.78 -10.64 21.51
C PRO A 77 14.81 -9.64 22.05
N THR A 78 16.08 -9.86 21.73
CA THR A 78 17.23 -9.06 22.16
C THR A 78 17.85 -8.26 21.03
N SER A 79 18.88 -7.46 21.32
CA SER A 79 19.61 -6.69 20.31
C SER A 79 20.23 -7.63 19.26
N GLY A 80 20.04 -7.30 17.98
CA GLY A 80 20.46 -8.11 16.84
C GLY A 80 19.37 -9.05 16.31
N ASP A 81 18.40 -9.43 17.13
CA ASP A 81 17.31 -10.31 16.71
C ASP A 81 16.41 -9.65 15.66
N ARG A 82 15.88 -10.46 14.77
CA ARG A 82 14.93 -10.04 13.74
C ARG A 82 13.50 -10.32 14.20
N VAL A 83 12.73 -9.29 14.41
CA VAL A 83 11.33 -9.38 14.83
C VAL A 83 10.43 -9.40 13.60
N PRO A 84 9.75 -10.52 13.32
CA PRO A 84 8.73 -10.60 12.27
C PRO A 84 7.41 -10.07 12.80
N PHE A 85 6.70 -9.28 11.98
CA PHE A 85 5.39 -8.75 12.32
C PHE A 85 4.52 -8.50 11.09
N VAL A 86 3.23 -8.40 11.35
CA VAL A 86 2.19 -8.06 10.37
C VAL A 86 1.35 -6.93 10.94
N TYR A 87 0.90 -6.01 10.10
CA TYR A 87 0.01 -4.94 10.51
C TYR A 87 -1.41 -5.45 10.72
N ILE A 88 -2.01 -5.05 11.85
CA ILE A 88 -3.36 -5.41 12.27
C ILE A 88 -4.25 -4.17 12.41
N VAL A 89 -5.55 -4.36 12.29
CA VAL A 89 -6.52 -3.31 12.56
C VAL A 89 -6.51 -2.97 14.03
N ASN A 90 -6.37 -1.69 14.34
CA ASN A 90 -6.51 -1.17 15.70
C ASN A 90 -7.68 -0.18 15.72
N PRO A 91 -8.69 -0.36 16.59
CA PRO A 91 -9.85 0.54 16.68
C PRO A 91 -9.47 1.95 17.12
N ASN A 92 -8.37 2.10 17.86
CA ASN A 92 -7.87 3.41 18.25
C ASN A 92 -7.10 4.05 17.08
N LYS A 93 -7.72 5.03 16.42
CA LYS A 93 -7.09 5.77 15.31
C LYS A 93 -5.78 6.49 15.71
N LYS A 94 -5.65 6.87 17.00
CA LYS A 94 -4.46 7.55 17.56
C LYS A 94 -3.40 6.58 18.07
N ALA A 95 -3.63 5.27 17.99
CA ALA A 95 -2.68 4.25 18.43
C ALA A 95 -1.30 4.43 17.76
N LEU A 96 -0.24 4.24 18.52
CA LEU A 96 1.13 4.25 18.01
C LEU A 96 1.38 3.07 17.07
N GLN A 97 2.41 3.17 16.23
CA GLN A 97 2.72 2.11 15.26
C GLN A 97 2.98 0.74 15.89
N GLY A 98 3.56 0.71 17.09
CA GLY A 98 3.79 -0.52 17.83
C GLY A 98 2.51 -1.25 18.28
N GLU A 99 1.41 -0.52 18.42
CA GLU A 99 0.10 -1.07 18.78
C GLU A 99 -0.69 -1.58 17.58
N LYS A 100 -0.22 -1.26 16.36
CA LYS A 100 -0.83 -1.65 15.08
C LYS A 100 -0.13 -2.85 14.42
N ILE A 101 0.78 -3.49 15.14
CA ILE A 101 1.52 -4.66 14.64
C ILE A 101 1.48 -5.80 15.64
N GLU A 102 1.55 -7.04 15.14
CA GLU A 102 1.62 -8.23 15.97
C GLU A 102 2.40 -9.35 15.26
N THR A 103 2.86 -10.35 16.03
CA THR A 103 3.54 -11.52 15.46
C THR A 103 2.58 -12.37 14.64
N PRO A 104 3.04 -13.04 13.56
CA PRO A 104 2.20 -13.91 12.74
C PRO A 104 1.51 -15.02 13.55
N THR A 105 2.23 -15.60 14.52
CA THR A 105 1.70 -16.66 15.41
C THR A 105 0.53 -16.14 16.23
N PHE A 106 0.73 -15.02 16.91
CA PHE A 106 -0.29 -14.43 17.77
C PHE A 106 -1.54 -13.99 16.97
N ILE A 107 -1.36 -13.51 15.73
CA ILE A 107 -2.46 -13.17 14.82
C ILE A 107 -3.30 -14.41 14.50
N ARG A 108 -2.66 -15.55 14.17
CA ARG A 108 -3.36 -16.80 13.86
C ARG A 108 -4.13 -17.35 15.08
N GLU A 109 -3.49 -17.38 16.25
CA GLU A 109 -4.08 -17.90 17.50
C GLU A 109 -5.27 -17.07 17.98
N ASN A 110 -5.16 -15.74 17.87
CA ASN A 110 -6.19 -14.81 18.35
C ASN A 110 -7.13 -14.32 17.24
N LYS A 111 -6.99 -14.82 16.00
CA LYS A 111 -7.81 -14.45 14.84
C LYS A 111 -7.90 -12.92 14.64
N LEU A 112 -6.77 -12.23 14.80
CA LEU A 112 -6.72 -10.78 14.65
C LEU A 112 -6.90 -10.38 13.19
N GLN A 113 -7.62 -9.28 12.97
CA GLN A 113 -7.86 -8.75 11.63
C GLN A 113 -6.61 -8.04 11.09
N ILE A 114 -6.15 -8.45 9.90
CA ILE A 114 -5.02 -7.82 9.20
C ILE A 114 -5.46 -6.50 8.59
N ASP A 115 -4.60 -5.48 8.71
CA ASP A 115 -4.82 -4.17 8.08
C ASP A 115 -4.34 -4.16 6.61
N TYR A 116 -5.13 -4.69 5.71
CA TYR A 116 -4.82 -4.72 4.28
C TYR A 116 -4.70 -3.31 3.68
N SER A 117 -5.42 -2.31 4.22
CA SER A 117 -5.29 -0.92 3.76
C SER A 117 -3.88 -0.37 3.98
N PHE A 118 -3.20 -0.80 5.05
CA PHE A 118 -1.80 -0.45 5.29
C PHE A 118 -0.89 -1.00 4.19
N TYR A 119 -1.07 -2.28 3.80
CA TYR A 119 -0.24 -2.90 2.76
C TYR A 119 -0.45 -2.24 1.40
N ILE A 120 -1.70 -1.95 1.04
CA ILE A 120 -2.00 -1.23 -0.20
C ILE A 120 -1.33 0.14 -0.18
N THR A 121 -1.55 0.96 0.87
CA THR A 121 -1.11 2.35 0.92
C THR A 121 0.40 2.50 1.07
N ASN A 122 1.00 1.73 1.99
CA ASN A 122 2.39 1.97 2.40
C ASN A 122 3.41 1.06 1.72
N GLN A 123 2.97 -0.08 1.20
CA GLN A 123 3.86 -1.06 0.60
C GLN A 123 3.74 -1.09 -0.93
N ILE A 124 2.52 -1.21 -1.47
CA ILE A 124 2.28 -1.44 -2.90
C ILE A 124 2.11 -0.13 -3.67
N MET A 125 1.30 0.78 -3.17
CA MET A 125 0.88 1.98 -3.90
C MET A 125 2.07 2.87 -4.30
N LYS A 126 2.95 3.19 -3.36
CA LYS A 126 4.04 4.14 -3.61
C LYS A 126 4.93 3.81 -4.82
N PRO A 127 5.49 2.58 -4.95
CA PRO A 127 6.30 2.25 -6.10
C PRO A 127 5.49 2.19 -7.40
N LEU A 128 4.22 1.77 -7.34
CA LEU A 128 3.36 1.70 -8.52
C LEU A 128 2.88 3.08 -9.01
N LEU A 129 2.67 4.05 -8.11
CA LEU A 129 2.37 5.43 -8.50
C LEU A 129 3.47 6.00 -9.39
N GLN A 130 4.74 5.80 -9.03
CA GLN A 130 5.87 6.27 -9.82
C GLN A 130 5.92 5.57 -11.18
N LEU A 131 5.74 4.24 -11.20
CA LEU A 131 5.81 3.46 -12.43
C LEU A 131 4.69 3.81 -13.41
N PHE A 132 3.42 3.77 -12.95
CA PHE A 132 2.27 4.07 -13.80
C PHE A 132 2.15 5.58 -14.13
N GLY A 133 2.74 6.46 -13.32
CA GLY A 133 2.88 7.87 -13.64
C GLY A 133 3.70 8.16 -14.92
N LEU A 134 4.57 7.23 -15.33
CA LEU A 134 5.33 7.34 -16.58
C LEU A 134 4.47 7.02 -17.82
N VAL A 135 3.49 6.12 -17.70
CA VAL A 135 2.66 5.63 -18.79
C VAL A 135 1.18 6.05 -18.66
N LEU A 136 0.90 7.05 -17.83
CA LEU A 136 -0.46 7.46 -17.48
C LEU A 136 -1.30 7.89 -18.70
N GLU A 137 -0.70 8.66 -19.61
CA GLU A 137 -1.38 9.11 -20.83
C GLU A 137 -1.70 7.93 -21.76
N ASP A 138 -0.79 6.97 -21.87
CA ASP A 138 -0.99 5.76 -22.68
C ASP A 138 -2.11 4.89 -22.08
N ILE A 139 -2.21 4.83 -20.76
CA ILE A 139 -3.32 4.16 -20.07
C ILE A 139 -4.67 4.80 -20.49
N TRP A 140 -4.77 6.12 -20.43
CA TRP A 140 -6.01 6.80 -20.83
C TRP A 140 -6.33 6.64 -22.31
N MET A 141 -5.30 6.60 -23.18
CA MET A 141 -5.49 6.41 -24.62
C MET A 141 -5.85 4.97 -24.98
N SER A 142 -5.44 3.98 -24.18
CA SER A 142 -5.78 2.56 -24.39
C SER A 142 -7.21 2.19 -23.95
N GLN A 143 -7.90 3.06 -23.21
CA GLN A 143 -9.29 2.82 -22.80
C GLN A 143 -10.26 2.89 -23.99
N LYS A 144 -11.40 2.24 -23.87
CA LYS A 144 -12.44 2.23 -24.89
C LYS A 144 -13.73 2.86 -24.34
N PRO A 145 -14.13 4.07 -24.79
CA PRO A 145 -13.42 4.95 -25.73
C PRO A 145 -12.17 5.61 -25.12
N PRO A 146 -11.18 6.01 -25.95
CA PRO A 146 -9.99 6.72 -25.48
C PRO A 146 -10.34 8.05 -24.80
N ARG A 147 -9.70 8.31 -23.65
CA ARG A 147 -9.97 9.52 -22.84
C ARG A 147 -9.16 10.73 -23.32
N ARG A 148 -9.27 11.10 -24.58
CA ARG A 148 -8.53 12.20 -25.20
C ARG A 148 -8.68 13.54 -24.48
N ALA A 149 -9.89 13.90 -24.07
CA ALA A 149 -10.15 15.14 -23.34
C ALA A 149 -9.39 15.17 -22.00
N LYS A 150 -9.29 14.02 -21.31
CA LYS A 150 -8.54 13.92 -20.04
C LYS A 150 -7.05 14.13 -20.27
N VAL A 151 -6.46 13.54 -21.30
CA VAL A 151 -5.07 13.76 -21.68
C VAL A 151 -4.81 15.23 -21.99
N THR A 152 -5.68 15.85 -22.79
CA THR A 152 -5.56 17.28 -23.14
C THR A 152 -5.61 18.17 -21.90
N ASN A 153 -6.55 17.95 -20.99
CA ASN A 153 -6.65 18.73 -19.76
C ASN A 153 -5.45 18.53 -18.84
N PHE A 154 -5.00 17.30 -18.68
CA PHE A 154 -3.82 16.97 -17.88
C PHE A 154 -2.55 17.66 -18.41
N ARG A 155 -2.34 17.69 -19.73
CA ARG A 155 -1.22 18.41 -20.35
C ARG A 155 -1.32 19.92 -20.09
N LYS A 156 -2.53 20.51 -20.20
CA LYS A 156 -2.75 21.93 -19.85
C LYS A 156 -2.40 22.23 -18.41
N GLU A 157 -2.78 21.36 -17.45
CA GLU A 157 -2.41 21.53 -16.05
C GLU A 157 -0.89 21.48 -15.83
N ILE A 158 -0.20 20.57 -16.52
CA ILE A 158 1.27 20.49 -16.47
C ILE A 158 1.90 21.78 -17.04
N ASP A 159 1.36 22.32 -18.16
CA ASP A 159 1.89 23.55 -18.76
C ASP A 159 1.65 24.78 -17.87
N ILE A 160 0.55 24.81 -17.12
CA ILE A 160 0.30 25.84 -16.09
C ILE A 160 1.34 25.71 -14.98
N LEU A 161 1.56 24.50 -14.43
CA LEU A 161 2.57 24.27 -13.39
C LEU A 161 3.99 24.68 -13.84
N LYS A 162 4.36 24.38 -15.09
CA LYS A 162 5.67 24.79 -15.64
C LYS A 162 5.81 26.30 -15.75
N ARG A 163 4.74 27.03 -16.04
CA ARG A 163 4.74 28.50 -16.07
C ARG A 163 4.81 29.09 -14.68
N ASP A 164 3.95 28.61 -13.76
CA ASP A 164 3.84 29.14 -12.41
C ASP A 164 5.11 28.91 -11.57
N PHE A 165 5.83 27.84 -11.83
CA PHE A 165 7.07 27.46 -11.14
C PHE A 165 8.30 27.48 -12.03
N SER A 166 8.33 28.37 -13.05
CA SER A 166 9.43 28.48 -14.02
C SER A 166 10.79 28.79 -13.38
N THR A 167 10.80 29.45 -12.22
CA THR A 167 12.02 29.81 -11.46
C THR A 167 12.44 28.74 -10.44
N ASP A 168 11.60 27.75 -10.14
CA ASP A 168 11.85 26.68 -9.15
C ASP A 168 11.56 25.30 -9.77
N SER A 169 12.52 24.80 -10.53
CA SER A 169 12.41 23.50 -11.24
C SER A 169 12.04 22.35 -10.30
N LYS A 170 12.67 22.28 -9.11
CA LYS A 170 12.39 21.21 -8.14
C LYS A 170 10.96 21.24 -7.65
N LYS A 171 10.44 22.42 -7.32
CA LYS A 171 9.06 22.58 -6.89
C LYS A 171 8.07 22.28 -8.02
N CYS A 172 8.42 22.63 -9.26
CA CYS A 172 7.63 22.27 -10.44
C CYS A 172 7.54 20.74 -10.59
N GLU A 173 8.67 20.04 -10.55
CA GLU A 173 8.74 18.59 -10.64
C GLU A 173 7.94 17.90 -9.53
N ASP A 174 8.06 18.36 -8.27
CA ASP A 174 7.29 17.85 -7.14
C ASP A 174 5.77 18.03 -7.32
N LYS A 175 5.34 19.16 -7.91
CA LYS A 175 3.93 19.43 -8.19
C LYS A 175 3.40 18.52 -9.31
N ILE A 176 4.17 18.35 -10.39
CA ILE A 176 3.82 17.46 -11.49
C ILE A 176 3.77 16.01 -10.99
N ALA A 177 4.72 15.56 -10.18
CA ALA A 177 4.71 14.23 -9.58
C ALA A 177 3.44 14.00 -8.74
N LYS A 178 3.07 14.97 -7.87
CA LYS A 178 1.84 14.90 -7.08
C LYS A 178 0.57 14.84 -7.95
N LEU A 179 0.55 15.57 -9.05
CA LEU A 179 -0.57 15.52 -9.99
C LEU A 179 -0.69 14.13 -10.63
N LYS A 180 0.43 13.55 -11.09
CA LYS A 180 0.48 12.18 -11.61
C LYS A 180 0.05 11.16 -10.57
N ASP A 181 0.57 11.24 -9.36
CA ASP A 181 0.23 10.35 -8.24
C ASP A 181 -1.27 10.37 -7.94
N LYS A 182 -1.87 11.56 -7.90
CA LYS A 182 -3.31 11.74 -7.71
C LYS A 182 -4.14 11.00 -8.77
N GLU A 183 -3.76 11.16 -10.04
CA GLU A 183 -4.47 10.54 -11.15
C GLU A 183 -4.30 9.02 -11.18
N VAL A 184 -3.10 8.52 -10.98
CA VAL A 184 -2.84 7.07 -10.89
C VAL A 184 -3.56 6.45 -9.70
N LYS A 185 -3.53 7.13 -8.54
CA LYS A 185 -4.24 6.68 -7.33
C LYS A 185 -5.74 6.55 -7.60
N ALA A 186 -6.35 7.57 -8.20
CA ALA A 186 -7.77 7.56 -8.55
C ALA A 186 -8.13 6.45 -9.55
N LEU A 187 -7.21 6.16 -10.48
CA LEU A 187 -7.42 5.16 -11.52
C LEU A 187 -7.33 3.72 -10.99
N ILE A 188 -6.35 3.43 -10.12
CA ILE A 188 -5.98 2.06 -9.75
C ILE A 188 -6.39 1.72 -8.31
N PHE A 189 -6.22 2.64 -7.36
CA PHE A 189 -6.23 2.31 -5.93
C PHE A 189 -7.50 2.73 -5.18
N ASP A 190 -8.18 3.80 -5.57
CA ASP A 190 -9.26 4.39 -4.76
C ASP A 190 -10.44 3.44 -4.55
N LYS A 191 -10.72 2.53 -5.49
CA LYS A 191 -11.73 1.47 -5.33
C LYS A 191 -11.37 0.58 -4.14
N TYR A 192 -10.18 0.03 -4.14
CA TYR A 192 -9.70 -0.93 -3.14
C TYR A 192 -9.49 -0.29 -1.76
N LEU A 193 -9.02 0.97 -1.73
CA LEU A 193 -8.87 1.70 -0.47
C LEU A 193 -10.23 1.98 0.19
N ARG A 194 -11.27 2.26 -0.59
CA ARG A 194 -12.64 2.39 -0.05
C ARG A 194 -13.15 1.08 0.51
N GLU A 195 -12.97 -0.02 -0.21
CA GLU A 195 -13.41 -1.34 0.21
C GLU A 195 -12.70 -1.79 1.50
N THR A 196 -11.38 -1.69 1.57
CA THR A 196 -10.61 -2.05 2.78
C THR A 196 -10.92 -1.15 3.97
N ASN A 197 -11.18 0.14 3.76
CA ASN A 197 -11.56 1.04 4.84
C ASN A 197 -12.98 0.74 5.36
N ASN A 198 -13.91 0.38 4.49
CA ASN A 198 -15.25 -0.05 4.89
C ASN A 198 -15.20 -1.31 5.77
N VAL A 199 -14.39 -2.30 5.37
CA VAL A 199 -14.17 -3.50 6.17
C VAL A 199 -13.53 -3.17 7.53
N LYS A 200 -12.55 -2.28 7.54
CA LYS A 200 -11.85 -1.84 8.75
C LYS A 200 -12.76 -1.09 9.73
N GLU A 201 -13.75 -0.34 9.23
CA GLU A 201 -14.73 0.41 10.03
C GLU A 201 -15.95 -0.44 10.42
N GLY A 202 -15.97 -1.73 10.09
CA GLY A 202 -17.08 -2.63 10.39
C GLY A 202 -18.31 -2.41 9.49
N ASN A 203 -18.20 -1.58 8.46
CA ASN A 203 -19.24 -1.38 7.47
C ASN A 203 -19.24 -2.59 6.52
N GLN A 204 -20.30 -3.39 6.55
CA GLN A 204 -20.45 -4.48 5.58
C GLN A 204 -20.56 -3.90 4.17
N SER A 205 -19.73 -4.39 3.25
CA SER A 205 -19.87 -4.04 1.83
C SER A 205 -21.25 -4.48 1.35
N VAL A 206 -21.94 -3.60 0.61
CA VAL A 206 -23.25 -3.89 0.01
C VAL A 206 -23.21 -5.14 -0.87
N THR A 207 -22.06 -5.51 -1.42
CA THR A 207 -21.84 -6.73 -2.20
C THR A 207 -22.05 -8.02 -1.40
N ASN A 208 -21.80 -8.02 -0.07
CA ASN A 208 -22.04 -9.19 0.78
C ASN A 208 -23.54 -9.48 1.02
N PHE A 209 -24.42 -8.52 0.75
CA PHE A 209 -25.88 -8.75 0.80
C PHE A 209 -26.41 -9.55 -0.39
N PHE A 210 -25.74 -9.51 -1.54
CA PHE A 210 -26.19 -10.19 -2.75
C PHE A 210 -25.61 -11.59 -2.95
N HIS A 211 -24.63 -12.01 -2.17
CA HIS A 211 -24.02 -13.35 -2.24
C HIS A 211 -24.53 -14.35 -1.17
N LYS A 212 -25.53 -13.97 -0.35
CA LYS A 212 -26.25 -14.89 0.53
C LYS A 212 -27.62 -15.22 -0.07
N LYS A 213 -27.61 -16.00 -1.13
CA LYS A 213 -28.76 -16.82 -1.57
C LYS A 213 -28.22 -18.13 -2.08
#